data_e3aa43a508bfa8fb889f9b2b5fa6e591
#
_entry.id   e3aa43a508bfa8fb889f9b2b5fa6e591
#
_cell.length_a   1.000
_cell.length_b   1.000
_cell.length_c   1.000
_cell.angle_alpha   90.00
_cell.angle_beta   90.00
_cell.angle_gamma   90.00
#
_symmetry.space_group_name_H-M   'P 1'
#
loop_
_entity.id
_entity.type
_entity.pdbx_description
1 polymer ?
#
loop_
_entity_poly.entity_id
_entity_poly.type
_entity_poly.pdbx_seq_one_letter_code
_entity_poly.pdbx_strand_id
1 'polypeptide(L)'
;MTKDTGNKIKRQVRNDGQFADRIRQLRLAAGLTQPQLAAKLGVTKNAVTNWEAGSSRPDISTLAGLCDALSVGADELLGRGVSNISVSEIRLIKRFRNLSEYDQQTLLNMIDLLESARIQEQKDRCRNMYRPMPLLPYAMGAGLGEPLGDALETEQVFVRNTKNSRRADSVVRVNGDSMMPTFSDGDLLLIEETDAIKEGEIGIFIVAGEGFVKEYRHDGLHSHNKRYDTFMPAADDNTRCIGRVIGTVNEAMLPSEEEAQVLEEVYC
;
A
#
# COMPACT_ATOMS: atom_id res chain seq x y z
N MET A 1 26.76 -47.36 -20.31
CA MET A 1 27.22 -47.07 -18.91
C MET A 1 26.84 -45.65 -18.56
N THR A 2 25.67 -45.46 -18.10
CA THR A 2 25.14 -44.14 -17.67
C THR A 2 25.04 -44.17 -16.16
N LYS A 3 25.86 -43.34 -15.48
CA LYS A 3 25.87 -43.17 -14.04
C LYS A 3 24.69 -42.31 -13.61
N ASP A 4 23.79 -42.95 -12.90
CA ASP A 4 22.70 -42.37 -12.15
C ASP A 4 23.26 -41.45 -11.05
N THR A 5 23.10 -40.15 -11.18
CA THR A 5 23.42 -39.16 -10.15
C THR A 5 22.16 -38.89 -9.35
N GLY A 6 21.93 -39.77 -8.36
CA GLY A 6 20.87 -39.59 -7.38
C GLY A 6 20.93 -38.22 -6.70
N ASN A 7 19.95 -37.40 -6.98
CA ASN A 7 19.70 -36.12 -6.34
C ASN A 7 19.31 -36.35 -4.87
N LYS A 8 20.31 -36.34 -3.98
CA LYS A 8 20.09 -36.28 -2.53
C LYS A 8 19.50 -34.93 -2.19
N ILE A 9 18.19 -34.82 -2.16
CA ILE A 9 17.49 -33.74 -1.48
C ILE A 9 17.99 -33.72 -0.05
N LYS A 10 18.89 -32.80 0.28
CA LYS A 10 19.28 -32.49 1.65
C LYS A 10 18.02 -31.97 2.35
N ARG A 11 17.27 -32.86 3.01
CA ARG A 11 16.30 -32.43 4.02
C ARG A 11 17.09 -31.59 5.02
N GLN A 12 16.81 -30.29 5.02
CA GLN A 12 17.33 -29.35 6.01
C GLN A 12 16.81 -29.86 7.36
N VAL A 13 17.68 -30.50 8.13
CA VAL A 13 17.42 -30.97 9.50
C VAL A 13 17.11 -29.70 10.29
N ARG A 14 15.83 -29.46 10.55
CA ARG A 14 15.39 -28.39 11.45
C ARG A 14 16.00 -28.68 12.81
N ASN A 15 16.73 -27.73 13.29
CA ASN A 15 17.61 -27.66 14.43
C ASN A 15 17.04 -28.37 15.68
N ASP A 16 17.49 -29.56 15.96
CA ASP A 16 17.07 -30.35 17.13
C ASP A 16 17.37 -29.60 18.44
N GLY A 17 18.37 -28.71 18.45
CA GLY A 17 18.67 -27.81 19.56
C GLY A 17 17.52 -26.88 19.93
N GLN A 18 16.74 -26.40 18.94
CA GLN A 18 15.61 -25.47 19.22
C GLN A 18 14.48 -26.16 20.01
N PHE A 19 14.21 -27.44 19.77
CA PHE A 19 13.17 -28.16 20.49
C PHE A 19 13.63 -28.48 21.94
N ALA A 20 14.87 -28.90 22.11
CA ALA A 20 15.47 -29.16 23.41
C ALA A 20 15.48 -27.89 24.30
N ASP A 21 15.97 -26.79 23.76
CA ASP A 21 15.99 -25.50 24.46
C ASP A 21 14.56 -25.04 24.83
N ARG A 22 13.58 -25.33 23.99
CA ARG A 22 12.19 -24.96 24.26
C ARG A 22 11.60 -25.75 25.41
N ILE A 23 11.79 -27.06 25.46
CA ILE A 23 11.35 -27.87 26.60
C ILE A 23 11.93 -27.29 27.89
N ARG A 24 13.22 -26.96 27.88
CA ARG A 24 13.89 -26.36 29.05
C ARG A 24 13.29 -25.01 29.43
N GLN A 25 13.06 -24.12 28.46
CA GLN A 25 12.48 -22.80 28.71
C GLN A 25 11.07 -22.91 29.29
N LEU A 26 10.20 -23.75 28.68
CA LEU A 26 8.84 -23.96 29.13
C LEU A 26 8.78 -24.57 30.54
N ARG A 27 9.67 -25.52 30.84
CA ARG A 27 9.79 -26.10 32.20
C ARG A 27 10.18 -25.03 33.23
N LEU A 28 11.18 -24.19 32.92
CA LEU A 28 11.60 -23.10 33.81
C LEU A 28 10.48 -22.06 33.98
N ALA A 29 9.76 -21.72 32.92
CA ALA A 29 8.61 -20.83 32.97
C ALA A 29 7.46 -21.37 33.82
N ALA A 30 7.29 -22.71 33.83
CA ALA A 30 6.36 -23.42 34.73
C ALA A 30 6.84 -23.54 36.17
N GLY A 31 8.06 -23.08 36.50
CA GLY A 31 8.63 -23.17 37.83
C GLY A 31 9.04 -24.60 38.24
N LEU A 32 9.22 -25.53 37.29
CA LEU A 32 9.49 -26.93 37.55
C LEU A 32 10.99 -27.25 37.49
N THR A 33 11.45 -28.12 38.39
CA THR A 33 12.75 -28.77 38.24
C THR A 33 12.65 -29.99 37.30
N GLN A 34 13.77 -30.47 36.75
CA GLN A 34 13.77 -31.69 35.93
C GLN A 34 13.16 -32.92 36.65
N PRO A 35 13.46 -33.19 37.93
CA PRO A 35 12.81 -34.28 38.67
C PRO A 35 11.28 -34.08 38.81
N GLN A 36 10.81 -32.86 39.02
CA GLN A 36 9.38 -32.57 39.14
C GLN A 36 8.65 -32.77 37.82
N LEU A 37 9.23 -32.33 36.71
CA LEU A 37 8.67 -32.60 35.38
C LEU A 37 8.64 -34.10 35.08
N ALA A 38 9.73 -34.81 35.39
CA ALA A 38 9.81 -36.26 35.22
C ALA A 38 8.73 -37.00 36.01
N ALA A 39 8.52 -36.63 37.28
CA ALA A 39 7.49 -37.19 38.14
C ALA A 39 6.07 -36.95 37.58
N LYS A 40 5.78 -35.74 37.06
CA LYS A 40 4.50 -35.43 36.43
C LYS A 40 4.22 -36.26 35.19
N LEU A 41 5.27 -36.62 34.45
CA LEU A 41 5.18 -37.38 33.19
C LEU A 41 5.28 -38.88 33.37
N GLY A 42 5.58 -39.34 34.58
CA GLY A 42 5.83 -40.78 34.85
C GLY A 42 7.10 -41.32 34.18
N VAL A 43 8.07 -40.47 33.91
CA VAL A 43 9.35 -40.82 33.25
C VAL A 43 10.52 -40.65 34.21
N THR A 44 11.73 -41.12 33.83
CA THR A 44 12.94 -40.94 34.62
C THR A 44 13.48 -39.49 34.47
N LYS A 45 14.15 -38.98 35.49
CA LYS A 45 14.88 -37.71 35.42
C LYS A 45 15.83 -37.65 34.20
N ASN A 46 16.51 -38.79 33.93
CA ASN A 46 17.47 -38.89 32.83
C ASN A 46 16.79 -38.71 31.47
N ALA A 47 15.54 -39.14 31.30
CA ALA A 47 14.78 -38.91 30.08
C ALA A 47 14.61 -37.39 29.81
N VAL A 48 14.17 -36.63 30.83
CA VAL A 48 14.04 -35.17 30.75
C VAL A 48 15.38 -34.49 30.48
N THR A 49 16.45 -34.92 31.16
CA THR A 49 17.80 -34.40 30.93
C THR A 49 18.24 -34.61 29.47
N ASN A 50 18.00 -35.79 28.93
CA ASN A 50 18.38 -36.15 27.56
C ASN A 50 17.56 -35.35 26.52
N TRP A 51 16.27 -35.09 26.79
CA TRP A 51 15.45 -34.24 25.91
C TRP A 51 15.94 -32.79 25.88
N GLU A 52 16.27 -32.22 27.05
CA GLU A 52 16.78 -30.87 27.17
C GLU A 52 18.24 -30.72 26.66
N ALA A 53 18.99 -31.83 26.61
CA ALA A 53 20.30 -31.88 25.97
C ALA A 53 20.25 -32.16 24.46
N GLY A 54 19.07 -32.47 23.91
CA GLY A 54 18.88 -32.82 22.49
C GLY A 54 19.42 -34.22 22.11
N SER A 55 19.83 -35.04 23.11
CA SER A 55 20.38 -36.39 22.88
C SER A 55 19.29 -37.45 22.62
N SER A 56 18.05 -37.17 23.01
CA SER A 56 16.89 -38.00 22.69
C SER A 56 15.64 -37.13 22.53
N ARG A 57 14.55 -37.73 22.05
CA ARG A 57 13.27 -37.06 21.91
C ARG A 57 12.16 -37.79 22.66
N PRO A 58 11.17 -37.07 23.22
CA PRO A 58 9.98 -37.71 23.74
C PRO A 58 9.20 -38.37 22.62
N ASP A 59 8.51 -39.44 22.90
CA ASP A 59 7.54 -40.06 22.00
C ASP A 59 6.24 -39.26 21.94
N ILE A 60 5.33 -39.65 21.03
CA ILE A 60 4.06 -38.93 20.81
C ILE A 60 3.20 -38.95 22.07
N SER A 61 3.18 -40.02 22.82
CA SER A 61 2.37 -40.13 24.05
C SER A 61 2.93 -39.20 25.15
N THR A 62 4.23 -39.12 25.27
CA THR A 62 4.90 -38.21 26.19
C THR A 62 4.78 -36.75 25.79
N LEU A 63 4.68 -36.45 24.48
CA LEU A 63 4.41 -35.08 23.97
C LEU A 63 3.09 -34.52 24.49
N ALA A 64 2.02 -35.33 24.48
CA ALA A 64 0.72 -34.90 25.02
C ALA A 64 0.85 -34.59 26.53
N GLY A 65 1.50 -35.46 27.29
CA GLY A 65 1.77 -35.24 28.72
C GLY A 65 2.63 -34.00 28.97
N LEU A 66 3.60 -33.69 28.11
CA LEU A 66 4.40 -32.47 28.19
C LEU A 66 3.54 -31.21 28.01
N CYS A 67 2.63 -31.21 27.05
CA CYS A 67 1.71 -30.11 26.86
C CYS A 67 0.85 -29.84 28.12
N ASP A 68 0.35 -30.90 28.74
CA ASP A 68 -0.47 -30.81 29.95
C ASP A 68 0.38 -30.37 31.16
N ALA A 69 1.55 -30.98 31.37
CA ALA A 69 2.43 -30.67 32.48
C ALA A 69 3.00 -29.25 32.45
N LEU A 70 3.21 -28.71 31.25
CA LEU A 70 3.75 -27.37 31.02
C LEU A 70 2.64 -26.33 30.75
N SER A 71 1.36 -26.75 30.61
CA SER A 71 0.22 -25.91 30.28
C SER A 71 0.38 -25.14 28.98
N VAL A 72 0.90 -25.79 27.94
CA VAL A 72 1.15 -25.22 26.60
C VAL A 72 0.47 -26.03 25.51
N GLY A 73 0.20 -25.42 24.37
CA GLY A 73 -0.28 -26.13 23.20
C GLY A 73 0.82 -26.92 22.49
N ALA A 74 0.46 -27.97 21.75
CA ALA A 74 1.40 -28.75 20.96
C ALA A 74 2.16 -27.91 19.92
N ASP A 75 1.50 -26.93 19.32
CA ASP A 75 2.12 -26.01 18.36
C ASP A 75 3.21 -25.16 19.03
N GLU A 76 2.96 -24.68 20.25
CA GLU A 76 3.92 -23.92 21.03
C GLU A 76 5.12 -24.79 21.42
N LEU A 77 4.86 -26.00 21.88
CA LEU A 77 5.92 -26.97 22.22
C LEU A 77 6.77 -27.33 21.00
N LEU A 78 6.15 -27.52 19.83
CA LEU A 78 6.82 -27.87 18.57
C LEU A 78 7.43 -26.65 17.85
N GLY A 79 7.19 -25.44 18.35
CA GLY A 79 7.69 -24.23 17.72
C GLY A 79 6.95 -23.84 16.44
N ARG A 80 5.75 -24.33 16.29
CA ARG A 80 4.82 -23.97 15.21
C ARG A 80 3.76 -23.00 15.69
N GLY A 81 3.72 -22.74 17.00
CA GLY A 81 2.78 -21.79 17.57
C GLY A 81 2.95 -20.41 16.94
N VAL A 82 1.87 -19.66 16.86
CA VAL A 82 1.88 -18.23 16.61
C VAL A 82 2.67 -17.59 17.74
N SER A 83 4.01 -17.61 17.58
CA SER A 83 5.00 -17.25 18.63
C SER A 83 5.04 -15.74 18.88
N ASN A 84 3.95 -15.04 18.67
CA ASN A 84 3.86 -13.59 18.84
C ASN A 84 2.76 -13.16 19.82
N ILE A 85 2.14 -14.08 20.56
CA ILE A 85 1.24 -13.68 21.64
C ILE A 85 2.09 -13.28 22.85
N SER A 86 2.15 -12.01 23.12
CA SER A 86 2.86 -11.44 24.26
C SER A 86 2.20 -11.84 25.60
N VAL A 87 2.96 -11.78 26.69
CA VAL A 87 2.40 -12.02 28.05
C VAL A 87 1.24 -11.07 28.36
N SER A 88 1.26 -9.85 27.82
CA SER A 88 0.16 -8.86 27.95
C SER A 88 -1.12 -9.31 27.23
N GLU A 89 -0.98 -9.90 26.03
CA GLU A 89 -2.13 -10.43 25.28
C GLU A 89 -2.73 -11.65 25.94
N ILE A 90 -1.90 -12.58 26.46
CA ILE A 90 -2.39 -13.73 27.26
C ILE A 90 -3.17 -13.23 28.49
N ARG A 91 -2.65 -12.20 29.16
CA ARG A 91 -3.34 -11.61 30.33
C ARG A 91 -4.68 -10.98 29.92
N LEU A 92 -4.72 -10.29 28.79
CA LEU A 92 -5.94 -9.69 28.24
C LEU A 92 -6.98 -10.76 27.92
N ILE A 93 -6.58 -11.83 27.21
CA ILE A 93 -7.47 -12.95 26.88
C ILE A 93 -8.06 -13.60 28.15
N LYS A 94 -7.24 -13.83 29.17
CA LYS A 94 -7.72 -14.39 30.45
C LYS A 94 -8.73 -13.46 31.14
N ARG A 95 -8.47 -12.16 31.13
CA ARG A 95 -9.41 -11.19 31.73
C ARG A 95 -10.71 -11.14 30.94
N PHE A 96 -10.65 -11.10 29.61
CA PHE A 96 -11.81 -11.12 28.72
C PHE A 96 -12.70 -12.36 28.98
N ARG A 97 -12.11 -13.56 29.06
CA ARG A 97 -12.84 -14.81 29.32
C ARG A 97 -13.55 -14.84 30.69
N ASN A 98 -13.08 -14.06 31.66
CA ASN A 98 -13.66 -13.97 32.99
C ASN A 98 -14.78 -12.92 33.13
N LEU A 99 -15.06 -12.18 32.06
CA LEU A 99 -16.17 -11.22 32.05
C LEU A 99 -17.51 -11.92 31.80
N SER A 100 -18.60 -11.27 32.17
CA SER A 100 -19.96 -11.71 31.77
C SER A 100 -20.09 -11.60 30.21
N GLU A 101 -21.02 -12.38 29.64
CA GLU A 101 -21.32 -12.30 28.20
C GLU A 101 -21.71 -10.87 27.79
N TYR A 102 -22.46 -10.18 28.62
CA TYR A 102 -22.83 -8.78 28.39
C TYR A 102 -21.61 -7.85 28.33
N ASP A 103 -20.65 -8.00 29.26
CA ASP A 103 -19.44 -7.18 29.29
C ASP A 103 -18.51 -7.52 28.13
N GLN A 104 -18.42 -8.81 27.75
CA GLN A 104 -17.66 -9.24 26.58
C GLN A 104 -18.21 -8.58 25.31
N GLN A 105 -19.52 -8.62 25.10
CA GLN A 105 -20.17 -7.98 23.96
C GLN A 105 -19.99 -6.46 23.97
N THR A 106 -20.05 -5.83 25.13
CA THR A 106 -19.79 -4.39 25.28
C THR A 106 -18.37 -4.04 24.84
N LEU A 107 -17.37 -4.82 25.22
CA LEU A 107 -15.98 -4.61 24.80
C LEU A 107 -15.79 -4.83 23.31
N LEU A 108 -16.42 -5.84 22.71
CA LEU A 108 -16.37 -6.06 21.26
C LEU A 108 -16.97 -4.86 20.50
N ASN A 109 -18.15 -4.40 20.91
CA ASN A 109 -18.78 -3.21 20.31
C ASN A 109 -17.89 -1.96 20.44
N MET A 110 -17.14 -1.85 21.55
CA MET A 110 -16.21 -0.74 21.76
C MET A 110 -14.99 -0.83 20.81
N ILE A 111 -14.50 -2.04 20.54
CA ILE A 111 -13.44 -2.27 19.55
C ILE A 111 -13.93 -1.87 18.16
N ASP A 112 -15.11 -2.34 17.73
CA ASP A 112 -15.71 -2.02 16.44
C ASP A 112 -15.89 -0.50 16.26
N LEU A 113 -16.30 0.19 17.33
CA LEU A 113 -16.42 1.66 17.32
C LEU A 113 -15.08 2.36 17.13
N LEU A 114 -14.04 1.90 17.83
CA LEU A 114 -12.69 2.47 17.71
C LEU A 114 -12.09 2.22 16.34
N GLU A 115 -12.28 1.03 15.76
CA GLU A 115 -11.83 0.71 14.41
C GLU A 115 -12.55 1.57 13.37
N SER A 116 -13.87 1.72 13.49
CA SER A 116 -14.67 2.57 12.61
C SER A 116 -14.23 4.04 12.69
N ALA A 117 -14.00 4.55 13.90
CA ALA A 117 -13.51 5.91 14.11
C ALA A 117 -12.11 6.12 13.47
N ARG A 118 -11.22 5.14 13.58
CA ARG A 118 -9.89 5.19 12.98
C ARG A 118 -9.95 5.22 11.44
N ILE A 119 -10.82 4.37 10.86
CA ILE A 119 -11.04 4.35 9.41
C ILE A 119 -11.59 5.70 8.95
N GLN A 120 -12.55 6.26 9.67
CA GLN A 120 -13.13 7.55 9.33
C GLN A 120 -12.09 8.69 9.42
N GLU A 121 -11.26 8.70 10.46
CA GLU A 121 -10.17 9.67 10.59
C GLU A 121 -9.17 9.57 9.42
N GLN A 122 -8.86 8.35 8.98
CA GLN A 122 -7.98 8.14 7.83
C GLN A 122 -8.62 8.68 6.54
N LYS A 123 -9.92 8.40 6.30
CA LYS A 123 -10.68 8.93 5.17
C LYS A 123 -10.72 10.46 5.17
N ASP A 124 -10.99 11.06 6.31
CA ASP A 124 -11.01 12.52 6.45
C ASP A 124 -9.65 13.16 6.23
N ARG A 125 -8.57 12.50 6.70
CA ARG A 125 -7.20 12.93 6.44
C ARG A 125 -6.87 12.91 4.95
N CYS A 126 -7.17 11.81 4.24
CA CYS A 126 -6.96 11.70 2.80
C CYS A 126 -7.77 12.75 2.02
N ARG A 127 -9.06 12.92 2.36
CA ARG A 127 -9.93 13.93 1.75
C ARG A 127 -9.41 15.35 1.92
N ASN A 128 -8.84 15.68 3.07
CA ASN A 128 -8.27 17.00 3.34
C ASN A 128 -6.91 17.20 2.64
N MET A 129 -6.15 16.12 2.47
CA MET A 129 -4.81 16.16 1.90
C MET A 129 -4.82 16.17 0.37
N TYR A 130 -5.76 15.49 -0.25
CA TYR A 130 -5.87 15.31 -1.69
C TYR A 130 -7.21 15.82 -2.21
N ARG A 131 -7.25 16.14 -3.49
CA ARG A 131 -8.47 16.44 -4.23
C ARG A 131 -8.51 15.65 -5.52
N PRO A 132 -9.70 15.18 -5.96
CA PRO A 132 -9.87 14.63 -7.29
C PRO A 132 -9.78 15.74 -8.31
N MET A 133 -9.08 15.49 -9.40
CA MET A 133 -8.97 16.39 -10.54
C MET A 133 -9.22 15.61 -11.82
N PRO A 134 -10.01 16.16 -12.76
CA PRO A 134 -10.22 15.50 -14.04
C PRO A 134 -8.89 15.44 -14.81
N LEU A 135 -8.54 14.24 -15.28
CA LEU A 135 -7.46 14.04 -16.23
C LEU A 135 -8.03 14.19 -17.63
N LEU A 136 -7.73 15.31 -18.26
CA LEU A 136 -8.21 15.56 -19.61
C LEU A 136 -7.50 14.62 -20.61
N PRO A 137 -8.23 13.91 -21.47
CA PRO A 137 -7.63 13.10 -22.51
C PRO A 137 -6.88 14.01 -23.49
N TYR A 138 -5.69 13.56 -23.91
CA TYR A 138 -4.87 14.27 -24.89
C TYR A 138 -5.61 14.58 -26.21
N ALA A 139 -6.56 13.75 -26.59
CA ALA A 139 -7.35 13.85 -27.81
C ALA A 139 -8.61 14.72 -27.66
N MET A 140 -8.59 15.83 -26.93
CA MET A 140 -9.74 16.77 -26.93
C MET A 140 -9.94 17.50 -28.27
N GLY A 141 -9.25 17.06 -29.31
CA GLY A 141 -9.34 17.71 -30.63
C GLY A 141 -10.40 17.20 -31.57
N ALA A 142 -10.89 16.02 -31.41
CA ALA A 142 -11.88 15.46 -32.32
C ALA A 142 -13.32 15.76 -31.86
N GLY A 143 -13.87 16.85 -32.33
CA GLY A 143 -15.32 17.06 -32.36
C GLY A 143 -15.89 17.88 -31.21
N LEU A 144 -15.68 19.18 -31.26
CA LEU A 144 -16.48 20.13 -30.51
C LEU A 144 -17.66 20.66 -31.37
N GLY A 145 -18.52 19.76 -31.72
CA GLY A 145 -19.84 20.05 -32.28
C GLY A 145 -20.97 19.44 -31.47
N GLU A 146 -20.63 18.50 -30.55
CA GLU A 146 -21.65 17.94 -29.66
C GLU A 146 -21.27 18.21 -28.18
N PRO A 147 -22.26 18.62 -27.36
CA PRO A 147 -22.06 18.63 -25.93
C PRO A 147 -21.65 17.21 -25.56
N LEU A 148 -20.59 17.05 -24.73
CA LEU A 148 -20.21 15.80 -24.12
C LEU A 148 -21.47 15.16 -23.53
N GLY A 149 -22.09 14.25 -24.30
CA GLY A 149 -23.21 13.46 -23.83
C GLY A 149 -22.74 12.67 -22.59
N ASP A 150 -23.65 12.50 -21.67
CA ASP A 150 -23.59 11.87 -20.36
C ASP A 150 -22.84 10.51 -20.31
N ALA A 151 -21.57 10.36 -20.58
CA ALA A 151 -20.79 9.15 -20.25
C ALA A 151 -19.42 9.07 -20.95
N LEU A 152 -18.56 10.03 -20.79
CA LEU A 152 -17.15 9.70 -20.76
C LEU A 152 -16.77 9.75 -19.26
N GLU A 153 -16.58 8.58 -18.66
CA GLU A 153 -15.91 8.48 -17.37
C GLU A 153 -14.57 9.19 -17.53
N THR A 154 -14.53 10.45 -17.08
CA THR A 154 -13.31 11.24 -17.11
C THR A 154 -12.41 10.62 -16.06
N GLU A 155 -11.29 10.03 -16.47
CA GLU A 155 -10.29 9.52 -15.55
C GLU A 155 -9.94 10.61 -14.53
N GLN A 156 -9.92 10.28 -13.26
CA GLN A 156 -9.59 11.23 -12.20
C GLN A 156 -8.22 10.93 -11.63
N VAL A 157 -7.47 11.96 -11.32
CA VAL A 157 -6.20 11.90 -10.63
C VAL A 157 -6.34 12.60 -9.29
N PHE A 158 -5.94 11.94 -8.21
CA PHE A 158 -5.89 12.57 -6.89
C PHE A 158 -4.59 13.34 -6.74
N VAL A 159 -4.68 14.64 -6.50
CA VAL A 159 -3.53 15.52 -6.38
C VAL A 159 -3.55 16.20 -5.01
N ARG A 160 -2.38 16.24 -4.35
CA ARG A 160 -2.21 16.90 -3.06
C ARG A 160 -2.63 18.36 -3.11
N ASN A 161 -3.36 18.81 -2.09
CA ASN A 161 -3.81 20.17 -1.92
C ASN A 161 -2.61 21.13 -1.70
N THR A 162 -2.17 21.79 -2.75
CA THR A 162 -1.16 22.84 -2.75
C THR A 162 -1.78 24.17 -3.21
N LYS A 163 -1.00 25.25 -3.16
CA LYS A 163 -1.44 26.54 -3.67
C LYS A 163 -1.79 26.46 -5.18
N ASN A 164 -0.97 25.76 -5.95
CA ASN A 164 -1.19 25.60 -7.41
C ASN A 164 -2.31 24.63 -7.73
N SER A 165 -2.35 23.44 -7.09
CA SER A 165 -3.40 22.47 -7.35
C SER A 165 -4.79 23.00 -6.98
N ARG A 166 -4.91 23.91 -6.00
CA ARG A 166 -6.20 24.56 -5.65
C ARG A 166 -6.69 25.54 -6.70
N ARG A 167 -5.79 26.08 -7.51
CA ARG A 167 -6.11 27.00 -8.61
C ARG A 167 -6.35 26.26 -9.93
N ALA A 168 -5.80 25.05 -10.04
CA ALA A 168 -5.97 24.24 -11.23
C ALA A 168 -7.40 23.69 -11.30
N ASP A 169 -7.95 23.64 -12.48
CA ASP A 169 -9.27 23.08 -12.77
C ASP A 169 -9.16 21.64 -13.27
N SER A 170 -8.04 21.31 -13.93
CA SER A 170 -7.81 20.00 -14.54
C SER A 170 -6.33 19.63 -14.58
N VAL A 171 -6.05 18.39 -14.95
CA VAL A 171 -4.71 17.84 -15.21
C VAL A 171 -4.65 17.37 -16.66
N VAL A 172 -3.53 17.61 -17.33
CA VAL A 172 -3.24 17.10 -18.68
C VAL A 172 -1.96 16.30 -18.65
N ARG A 173 -1.92 15.15 -19.31
CA ARG A 173 -0.71 14.37 -19.52
C ARG A 173 0.00 14.85 -20.78
N VAL A 174 1.30 15.16 -20.65
CA VAL A 174 2.15 15.50 -21.80
C VAL A 174 2.33 14.25 -22.66
N ASN A 175 2.19 14.42 -23.99
CA ASN A 175 2.48 13.40 -24.96
C ASN A 175 3.51 13.95 -25.96
N GLY A 176 4.66 13.27 -26.05
CA GLY A 176 5.77 13.66 -26.91
C GLY A 176 6.79 14.58 -26.25
N ASP A 177 7.77 14.98 -27.03
CA ASP A 177 8.99 15.65 -26.55
C ASP A 177 9.12 17.12 -27.00
N SER A 178 8.04 17.70 -27.57
CA SER A 178 8.09 19.07 -28.14
C SER A 178 8.40 20.16 -27.11
N MET A 179 8.09 19.92 -25.84
CA MET A 179 8.34 20.86 -24.75
C MET A 179 9.58 20.54 -23.90
N MET A 180 10.38 19.57 -24.30
CA MET A 180 11.66 19.31 -23.64
C MET A 180 12.64 20.50 -23.80
N PRO A 181 13.45 20.81 -22.77
CA PRO A 181 13.62 20.12 -21.51
C PRO A 181 12.64 20.54 -20.40
N THR A 182 11.69 21.42 -20.68
CA THR A 182 10.76 21.97 -19.68
C THR A 182 9.76 20.94 -19.18
N PHE A 183 9.17 20.18 -20.11
CA PHE A 183 8.28 19.07 -19.82
C PHE A 183 8.71 17.85 -20.64
N SER A 184 8.63 16.69 -20.02
CA SER A 184 8.92 15.38 -20.63
C SER A 184 7.64 14.64 -20.97
N ASP A 185 7.75 13.66 -21.86
CA ASP A 185 6.65 12.74 -22.17
C ASP A 185 6.16 12.04 -20.89
N GLY A 186 4.85 12.01 -20.69
CA GLY A 186 4.21 11.43 -19.51
C GLY A 186 4.02 12.39 -18.32
N ASP A 187 4.65 13.57 -18.31
CA ASP A 187 4.49 14.55 -17.24
C ASP A 187 3.02 14.97 -17.10
N LEU A 188 2.58 15.17 -15.85
CA LEU A 188 1.24 15.68 -15.53
C LEU A 188 1.32 17.18 -15.25
N LEU A 189 0.53 17.96 -15.99
CA LEU A 189 0.48 19.42 -15.90
C LEU A 189 -0.81 19.87 -15.23
N LEU A 190 -0.69 20.81 -14.28
CA LEU A 190 -1.81 21.51 -13.66
C LEU A 190 -2.28 22.63 -14.57
N ILE A 191 -3.55 22.61 -14.96
CA ILE A 191 -4.14 23.53 -15.88
C ILE A 191 -5.17 24.42 -15.17
N GLU A 192 -5.02 25.73 -15.31
CA GLU A 192 -6.01 26.73 -14.96
C GLU A 192 -6.78 27.08 -16.23
N GLU A 193 -8.08 26.82 -16.26
CA GLU A 193 -8.91 27.09 -17.42
C GLU A 193 -8.96 28.59 -17.72
N THR A 194 -8.61 28.97 -18.92
CA THR A 194 -8.65 30.34 -19.43
C THR A 194 -8.57 30.33 -20.92
N ASP A 195 -9.27 31.27 -21.55
CA ASP A 195 -9.16 31.58 -22.98
C ASP A 195 -8.09 32.65 -23.28
N ALA A 196 -7.58 33.30 -22.21
CA ALA A 196 -6.61 34.38 -22.29
C ALA A 196 -5.28 33.96 -21.69
N ILE A 197 -4.21 33.95 -22.50
CA ILE A 197 -2.85 33.61 -22.13
C ILE A 197 -1.93 34.79 -22.50
N LYS A 198 -0.93 35.07 -21.67
CA LYS A 198 0.03 36.12 -21.91
C LYS A 198 1.25 35.61 -22.65
N GLU A 199 1.93 36.53 -23.35
CA GLU A 199 3.20 36.21 -23.99
C GLU A 199 4.23 35.65 -23.00
N GLY A 200 4.86 34.53 -23.37
CA GLY A 200 5.78 33.78 -22.53
C GLY A 200 5.13 32.78 -21.58
N GLU A 201 3.81 32.73 -21.49
CA GLU A 201 3.11 31.68 -20.72
C GLU A 201 2.94 30.41 -21.57
N ILE A 202 2.93 29.26 -20.91
CA ILE A 202 2.67 27.96 -21.56
C ILE A 202 1.20 27.61 -21.39
N GLY A 203 0.55 27.23 -22.46
CA GLY A 203 -0.85 26.88 -22.49
C GLY A 203 -1.14 25.61 -23.26
N ILE A 204 -2.39 25.19 -23.13
CA ILE A 204 -2.97 24.12 -23.93
C ILE A 204 -3.78 24.78 -25.04
N PHE A 205 -3.43 24.45 -26.27
CA PHE A 205 -4.08 24.99 -27.46
C PHE A 205 -4.72 23.85 -28.25
N ILE A 206 -5.92 24.10 -28.76
CA ILE A 206 -6.54 23.23 -29.75
C ILE A 206 -6.39 23.92 -31.10
N VAL A 207 -5.79 23.22 -32.06
CA VAL A 207 -5.60 23.71 -33.45
C VAL A 207 -6.05 22.61 -34.39
N ALA A 208 -6.95 22.94 -35.28
CA ALA A 208 -7.55 21.99 -36.25
C ALA A 208 -8.06 20.69 -35.59
N GLY A 209 -8.49 20.78 -34.34
CA GLY A 209 -9.00 19.64 -33.59
C GLY A 209 -7.96 18.83 -32.79
N GLU A 210 -6.71 19.18 -32.86
CA GLU A 210 -5.64 18.53 -32.10
C GLU A 210 -5.17 19.40 -30.92
N GLY A 211 -4.79 18.75 -29.79
CA GLY A 211 -4.32 19.43 -28.58
C GLY A 211 -2.79 19.58 -28.55
N PHE A 212 -2.32 20.75 -28.21
CA PHE A 212 -0.89 21.07 -28.13
C PHE A 212 -0.54 21.79 -26.84
N VAL A 213 0.57 21.39 -26.21
CA VAL A 213 1.22 22.17 -25.15
C VAL A 213 2.30 23.02 -25.79
N LYS A 214 2.18 24.36 -25.73
CA LYS A 214 3.12 25.30 -26.33
C LYS A 214 3.26 26.56 -25.51
N GLU A 215 4.39 27.27 -25.66
CA GLU A 215 4.56 28.62 -25.18
C GLU A 215 3.93 29.59 -26.19
N TYR A 216 3.10 30.47 -25.67
CA TYR A 216 2.47 31.52 -26.49
C TYR A 216 3.44 32.70 -26.68
N ARG A 217 3.66 33.10 -27.93
CA ARG A 217 4.38 34.34 -28.28
C ARG A 217 3.62 35.06 -29.38
N HIS A 218 3.95 36.34 -29.57
CA HIS A 218 3.29 37.16 -30.59
C HIS A 218 3.50 36.65 -32.03
N ASP A 219 4.57 35.91 -32.26
CA ASP A 219 4.98 35.29 -33.52
C ASP A 219 4.55 33.82 -33.67
N GLY A 220 3.73 33.29 -32.73
CA GLY A 220 3.16 31.95 -32.83
C GLY A 220 3.28 31.10 -31.57
N LEU A 221 3.04 29.80 -31.74
CA LEU A 221 3.12 28.79 -30.69
C LEU A 221 4.50 28.12 -30.76
N HIS A 222 5.27 28.28 -29.66
CA HIS A 222 6.65 27.84 -29.62
C HIS A 222 6.79 26.52 -28.86
N SER A 223 7.59 25.64 -29.46
CA SER A 223 8.14 24.44 -28.80
C SER A 223 9.42 24.79 -28.06
N HIS A 224 9.67 24.23 -26.89
CA HIS A 224 10.94 24.38 -26.17
C HIS A 224 12.03 23.46 -26.76
N ASN A 225 11.65 22.36 -27.38
CA ASN A 225 12.55 21.48 -28.09
C ASN A 225 12.87 22.09 -29.46
N LYS A 226 14.13 22.48 -29.68
CA LYS A 226 14.62 23.13 -30.90
C LYS A 226 14.51 22.28 -32.19
N ARG A 227 14.11 21.01 -32.08
CA ARG A 227 13.82 20.16 -33.23
C ARG A 227 12.49 20.47 -33.91
N TYR A 228 11.63 21.24 -33.20
CA TYR A 228 10.30 21.63 -33.67
C TYR A 228 10.28 23.11 -34.01
N ASP A 229 9.81 23.41 -35.20
CA ASP A 229 9.65 24.80 -35.64
C ASP A 229 8.52 25.50 -34.88
N THR A 230 8.54 26.84 -34.91
CA THR A 230 7.43 27.66 -34.45
C THR A 230 6.21 27.35 -35.28
N PHE A 231 5.10 27.08 -34.61
CA PHE A 231 3.83 26.78 -35.27
C PHE A 231 2.98 28.04 -35.33
N MET A 232 2.68 28.45 -36.55
CA MET A 232 1.74 29.57 -36.82
C MET A 232 0.43 28.97 -37.28
N PRO A 233 -0.64 28.98 -36.42
CA PRO A 233 -1.95 28.48 -36.85
C PRO A 233 -2.47 29.27 -38.02
N ALA A 234 -3.06 28.61 -39.02
CA ALA A 234 -3.76 29.30 -40.10
C ALA A 234 -5.05 29.95 -39.59
N ALA A 235 -5.53 30.97 -40.30
CA ALA A 235 -6.73 31.72 -39.88
C ALA A 235 -8.00 30.85 -39.79
N ASP A 236 -8.03 29.73 -40.51
CA ASP A 236 -9.11 28.76 -40.59
C ASP A 236 -8.93 27.54 -39.66
N ASP A 237 -7.84 27.44 -38.92
CA ASP A 237 -7.52 26.30 -38.05
C ASP A 237 -8.37 26.26 -36.76
N ASN A 238 -9.30 27.18 -36.58
CA ASN A 238 -10.13 27.25 -35.36
C ASN A 238 -9.31 27.11 -34.07
N THR A 239 -8.21 27.88 -33.98
CA THR A 239 -7.28 27.84 -32.84
C THR A 239 -7.91 28.46 -31.61
N ARG A 240 -7.87 27.76 -30.50
CA ARG A 240 -8.30 28.27 -29.19
C ARG A 240 -7.36 27.83 -28.07
N CYS A 241 -7.19 28.70 -27.10
CA CYS A 241 -6.59 28.35 -25.82
C CYS A 241 -7.67 27.75 -24.90
N ILE A 242 -7.39 26.64 -24.24
CA ILE A 242 -8.31 26.02 -23.29
C ILE A 242 -7.82 26.16 -21.85
N GLY A 243 -6.54 26.51 -21.65
CA GLY A 243 -6.02 26.72 -20.32
C GLY A 243 -4.53 27.02 -20.29
N ARG A 244 -4.13 27.57 -19.17
CA ARG A 244 -2.73 27.90 -18.86
C ARG A 244 -2.11 26.86 -17.94
N VAL A 245 -0.88 26.47 -18.23
CA VAL A 245 -0.09 25.62 -17.35
C VAL A 245 0.39 26.42 -16.15
N ILE A 246 0.01 26.02 -14.95
CA ILE A 246 0.39 26.69 -13.69
C ILE A 246 1.34 25.87 -12.81
N GLY A 247 1.70 24.68 -13.24
CA GLY A 247 2.66 23.82 -12.56
C GLY A 247 2.66 22.40 -13.09
N THR A 248 3.52 21.58 -12.52
CA THR A 248 3.59 20.14 -12.77
C THR A 248 3.19 19.36 -11.52
N VAL A 249 2.64 18.17 -11.70
CA VAL A 249 2.40 17.20 -10.63
C VAL A 249 3.62 16.30 -10.54
N ASN A 250 4.33 16.34 -9.42
CA ASN A 250 5.44 15.43 -9.15
C ASN A 250 4.97 14.27 -8.26
N GLU A 251 5.81 13.24 -8.12
CA GLU A 251 5.50 12.04 -7.31
C GLU A 251 5.08 12.36 -5.87
N ALA A 252 5.67 13.39 -5.25
CA ALA A 252 5.32 13.80 -3.89
C ALA A 252 3.92 14.44 -3.78
N MET A 253 3.31 14.77 -4.91
CA MET A 253 1.95 15.31 -4.99
C MET A 253 0.90 14.21 -5.26
N LEU A 254 1.31 13.02 -5.60
CA LEU A 254 0.43 11.87 -5.80
C LEU A 254 0.26 11.08 -4.49
N PRO A 255 -0.88 10.43 -4.27
CA PRO A 255 -1.08 9.57 -3.12
C PRO A 255 -0.23 8.29 -3.23
N SER A 256 0.11 7.69 -2.09
CA SER A 256 0.61 6.32 -2.06
C SER A 256 -0.47 5.33 -2.49
N GLU A 257 -0.09 4.08 -2.79
CA GLU A 257 -1.07 3.02 -3.15
C GLU A 257 -2.15 2.85 -2.07
N GLU A 258 -1.77 2.88 -0.79
CA GLU A 258 -2.70 2.76 0.33
C GLU A 258 -3.65 3.98 0.41
N GLU A 259 -3.12 5.20 0.23
CA GLU A 259 -3.91 6.42 0.23
C GLU A 259 -4.86 6.49 -0.99
N ALA A 260 -4.41 6.00 -2.15
CA ALA A 260 -5.22 5.95 -3.36
C ALA A 260 -6.45 5.04 -3.17
N GLN A 261 -6.29 3.85 -2.58
CA GLN A 261 -7.39 2.95 -2.26
C GLN A 261 -8.41 3.61 -1.34
N VAL A 262 -7.95 4.32 -0.30
CA VAL A 262 -8.84 5.05 0.61
C VAL A 262 -9.59 6.17 -0.12
N LEU A 263 -8.92 6.87 -1.05
CA LEU A 263 -9.54 7.95 -1.83
C LEU A 263 -10.57 7.42 -2.82
N GLU A 264 -10.34 6.30 -3.46
CA GLU A 264 -11.33 5.62 -4.31
C GLU A 264 -12.59 5.27 -3.50
N GLU A 265 -12.45 4.72 -2.29
CA GLU A 265 -13.61 4.45 -1.41
C GLU A 265 -14.35 5.72 -0.95
N VAL A 266 -13.69 6.87 -0.97
CA VAL A 266 -14.27 8.14 -0.51
C VAL A 266 -15.02 8.84 -1.64
N TYR A 267 -14.58 8.67 -2.89
CA TYR A 267 -15.07 9.45 -4.04
C TYR A 267 -15.82 8.60 -5.09
N CYS A 268 -15.75 7.27 -5.02
CA CYS A 268 -16.56 6.32 -5.78
C CYS A 268 -17.70 5.76 -4.95
#